data_89ef0bb79346adc5614ed65b7ffb4218
#
_entry.id   89ef0bb79346adc5614ed65b7ffb4218
#
_cell.length_a   1.000
_cell.length_b   1.000
_cell.length_c   1.000
_cell.angle_alpha   90.00
_cell.angle_beta   90.00
_cell.angle_gamma   90.00
#
_symmetry.space_group_name_H-M   'P 1'
#
loop_
_entity.id
_entity.type
_entity.pdbx_description
1 polymer ?
#
loop_
_entity_poly.entity_id
_entity_poly.type
_entity_poly.pdbx_seq_one_letter_code
_entity_poly.pdbx_strand_id
1 'polypeptide(L)'
;MKPLYTPVKEQAMKILDDTRRLALVNDQGETLAQMVYEVSKEDQLWVTHTFTNPNYRGHGYAQDLFEAMVAKAREEGSKIVSTCEYVSRKLQEAPDRYQDIYTDQPPCD
;
A
#
# COMPACT_ATOMS: atom_id res chain seq x y z
N MET A 1 -3.05 6.81 -18.00
CA MET A 1 -2.14 6.69 -16.87
C MET A 1 -1.92 5.24 -16.52
N LYS A 2 -0.68 4.88 -16.27
CA LYS A 2 -0.33 3.50 -15.98
C LYS A 2 -0.54 3.22 -14.50
N PRO A 3 -1.22 2.12 -14.12
CA PRO A 3 -1.38 1.80 -12.71
C PRO A 3 -0.05 1.39 -12.08
N LEU A 4 0.07 1.62 -10.77
CA LEU A 4 1.26 1.23 -10.04
C LEU A 4 1.46 -0.28 -10.03
N TYR A 5 0.37 -1.00 -9.88
CA TYR A 5 0.40 -2.44 -9.78
C TYR A 5 -0.94 -2.99 -10.24
N THR A 6 -0.90 -4.01 -11.08
CA THR A 6 -2.12 -4.65 -11.57
C THR A 6 -2.05 -6.13 -11.26
N PRO A 7 -2.96 -6.66 -10.43
CA PRO A 7 -2.97 -8.09 -10.15
C PRO A 7 -3.21 -8.89 -11.42
N VAL A 8 -2.35 -9.85 -11.69
CA VAL A 8 -2.43 -10.61 -12.93
C VAL A 8 -3.72 -11.41 -13.01
N LYS A 9 -4.16 -11.94 -11.89
CA LYS A 9 -5.33 -12.82 -11.84
C LYS A 9 -6.66 -12.10 -11.96
N GLU A 10 -6.66 -10.77 -11.85
CA GLU A 10 -7.89 -10.00 -11.81
C GLU A 10 -7.80 -8.84 -12.78
N GLN A 11 -8.01 -9.15 -14.05
CA GLN A 11 -7.79 -8.18 -15.11
C GLN A 11 -8.76 -7.02 -15.12
N ALA A 12 -9.95 -7.20 -14.53
CA ALA A 12 -10.95 -6.14 -14.47
C ALA A 12 -10.71 -5.16 -13.33
N MET A 13 -9.71 -5.42 -12.48
CA MET A 13 -9.43 -4.59 -11.32
C MET A 13 -8.23 -3.70 -11.57
N LYS A 14 -8.21 -2.56 -10.89
CA LYS A 14 -7.08 -1.65 -10.97
C LYS A 14 -6.88 -0.98 -9.63
N ILE A 15 -5.68 -0.45 -9.42
CA ILE A 15 -5.33 0.27 -8.21
C ILE A 15 -5.22 1.74 -8.56
N LEU A 16 -5.99 2.57 -7.85
CA LEU A 16 -5.99 4.01 -8.02
C LEU A 16 -5.27 4.65 -6.85
N ASP A 17 -4.44 5.66 -7.15
CA ASP A 17 -3.69 6.39 -6.15
C ASP A 17 -4.12 7.85 -6.21
N ASP A 18 -4.79 8.34 -5.16
CA ASP A 18 -5.24 9.73 -5.10
C ASP A 18 -4.39 10.58 -4.16
N THR A 19 -3.18 10.11 -3.83
CA THR A 19 -2.21 10.72 -2.92
C THR A 19 -2.62 10.70 -1.45
N ARG A 20 -3.74 10.05 -1.14
CA ARG A 20 -4.20 9.83 0.23
C ARG A 20 -4.45 8.37 0.51
N ARG A 21 -4.71 7.61 -0.54
CA ARG A 21 -4.94 6.18 -0.39
C ARG A 21 -4.67 5.49 -1.71
N LEU A 22 -4.31 4.23 -1.60
CA LEU A 22 -4.36 3.32 -2.74
C LEU A 22 -5.67 2.56 -2.62
N ALA A 23 -6.46 2.55 -3.67
CA ALA A 23 -7.75 1.87 -3.67
C ALA A 23 -7.79 0.85 -4.78
N LEU A 24 -8.13 -0.39 -4.42
CA LEU A 24 -8.33 -1.45 -5.38
C LEU A 24 -9.80 -1.46 -5.76
N VAL A 25 -10.10 -1.19 -7.03
CA VAL A 25 -11.47 -1.07 -7.50
C VAL A 25 -11.72 -2.05 -8.64
N ASN A 26 -12.97 -2.51 -8.76
CA ASN A 26 -13.35 -3.38 -9.86
C ASN A 26 -13.87 -2.56 -11.04
N ASP A 27 -14.35 -3.24 -12.08
CA ASP A 27 -14.80 -2.56 -13.29
C ASP A 27 -16.13 -1.82 -13.10
N GLN A 28 -16.82 -2.05 -11.98
CA GLN A 28 -18.03 -1.31 -11.65
C GLN A 28 -17.75 -0.10 -10.76
N GLY A 29 -16.46 0.16 -10.48
CA GLY A 29 -16.08 1.29 -9.64
C GLY A 29 -16.21 1.00 -8.15
N GLU A 30 -16.46 -0.22 -7.77
CA GLU A 30 -16.60 -0.59 -6.37
C GLU A 30 -15.23 -0.74 -5.72
N THR A 31 -15.04 -0.16 -4.53
CA THR A 31 -13.79 -0.29 -3.80
C THR A 31 -13.77 -1.62 -3.04
N LEU A 32 -12.81 -2.47 -3.38
CA LEU A 32 -12.67 -3.78 -2.76
C LEU A 32 -11.77 -3.74 -1.53
N ALA A 33 -10.76 -2.87 -1.57
CA ALA A 33 -9.85 -2.69 -0.45
C ALA A 33 -9.16 -1.34 -0.62
N GLN A 34 -8.66 -0.79 0.48
CA GLN A 34 -7.92 0.48 0.42
C GLN A 34 -6.83 0.50 1.48
N MET A 35 -5.79 1.26 1.19
CA MET A 35 -4.67 1.47 2.10
C MET A 35 -4.45 2.98 2.18
N VAL A 36 -4.69 3.55 3.36
CA VAL A 36 -4.63 4.98 3.59
C VAL A 36 -3.22 5.38 3.99
N TYR A 37 -2.72 6.45 3.41
CA TYR A 37 -1.39 6.92 3.72
C TYR A 37 -1.33 8.45 3.64
N GLU A 38 -0.26 9.01 4.20
CA GLU A 38 0.04 10.44 4.12
C GLU A 38 1.50 10.59 3.72
N VAL A 39 1.77 11.63 2.94
CA VAL A 39 3.14 11.93 2.52
C VAL A 39 3.71 12.99 3.45
N SER A 40 4.83 12.69 4.10
CA SER A 40 5.49 13.62 5.02
C SER A 40 6.43 14.55 4.26
N LYS A 41 6.95 15.55 4.98
CA LYS A 41 7.89 16.51 4.40
C LYS A 41 9.22 15.87 4.01
N GLU A 42 9.54 14.72 4.59
CA GLU A 42 10.77 14.00 4.29
C GLU A 42 10.58 12.94 3.22
N ASP A 43 9.54 13.05 2.43
CA ASP A 43 9.21 12.08 1.38
C ASP A 43 8.99 10.67 1.95
N GLN A 44 8.35 10.61 3.11
CA GLN A 44 7.99 9.34 3.71
C GLN A 44 6.51 9.06 3.46
N LEU A 45 6.21 7.79 3.21
CA LEU A 45 4.84 7.35 3.04
C LEU A 45 4.39 6.76 4.37
N TRP A 46 3.54 7.48 5.08
CA TRP A 46 3.02 7.07 6.38
C TRP A 46 1.74 6.30 6.18
N VAL A 47 1.83 4.98 6.23
CA VAL A 47 0.66 4.12 6.05
C VAL A 47 -0.02 3.96 7.39
N THR A 48 -1.26 4.46 7.48
CA THR A 48 -1.98 4.54 8.74
C THR A 48 -3.09 3.51 8.88
N HIS A 49 -3.64 3.03 7.77
CA HIS A 49 -4.81 2.18 7.84
C HIS A 49 -4.96 1.34 6.56
N THR A 50 -5.34 0.09 6.74
CA THR A 50 -5.64 -0.80 5.63
C THR A 50 -7.02 -1.41 5.87
N PHE A 51 -7.86 -1.39 4.85
CA PHE A 51 -9.24 -1.86 4.95
C PHE A 51 -9.56 -2.76 3.76
N THR A 52 -10.21 -3.89 4.03
CA THR A 52 -10.74 -4.76 2.99
C THR A 52 -12.25 -4.83 3.17
N ASN A 53 -12.98 -4.62 2.08
CA ASN A 53 -14.44 -4.74 2.08
C ASN A 53 -14.81 -6.15 2.59
N PRO A 54 -15.68 -6.25 3.60
CA PRO A 54 -16.01 -7.55 4.19
C PRO A 54 -16.52 -8.58 3.17
N ASN A 55 -17.16 -8.12 2.10
CA ASN A 55 -17.67 -9.02 1.06
C ASN A 55 -16.58 -9.64 0.22
N TYR A 56 -15.34 -9.15 0.35
CA TYR A 56 -14.24 -9.57 -0.51
C TYR A 56 -13.02 -10.04 0.27
N ARG A 57 -13.20 -10.37 1.54
CA ARG A 57 -12.09 -10.89 2.35
C ARG A 57 -11.69 -12.27 1.84
N GLY A 58 -10.41 -12.59 2.06
CA GLY A 58 -9.88 -13.88 1.65
C GLY A 58 -9.37 -13.94 0.23
N HIS A 59 -9.37 -12.83 -0.49
CA HIS A 59 -8.89 -12.78 -1.87
C HIS A 59 -7.47 -12.25 -2.01
N GLY A 60 -6.83 -11.84 -0.92
CA GLY A 60 -5.47 -11.30 -0.97
C GLY A 60 -5.38 -9.87 -1.46
N TYR A 61 -6.46 -9.12 -1.40
CA TYR A 61 -6.48 -7.75 -1.92
C TYR A 61 -5.60 -6.81 -1.08
N ALA A 62 -5.57 -7.01 0.24
CA ALA A 62 -4.69 -6.19 1.08
C ALA A 62 -3.22 -6.43 0.73
N GLN A 63 -2.86 -7.67 0.41
CA GLN A 63 -1.52 -8.00 -0.03
C GLN A 63 -1.19 -7.31 -1.35
N ASP A 64 -2.14 -7.27 -2.28
CA ASP A 64 -1.96 -6.57 -3.55
C ASP A 64 -1.68 -5.09 -3.32
N LEU A 65 -2.41 -4.48 -2.39
CA LEU A 65 -2.19 -3.07 -2.05
C LEU A 65 -0.85 -2.85 -1.37
N PHE A 66 -0.46 -3.77 -0.50
CA PHE A 66 0.85 -3.67 0.14
C PHE A 66 1.97 -3.70 -0.90
N GLU A 67 1.88 -4.60 -1.87
CA GLU A 67 2.90 -4.68 -2.91
C GLU A 67 2.91 -3.44 -3.78
N ALA A 68 1.75 -2.86 -4.03
CA ALA A 68 1.67 -1.60 -4.78
C ALA A 68 2.32 -0.46 -3.99
N MET A 69 2.13 -0.42 -2.67
CA MET A 69 2.74 0.60 -1.83
C MET A 69 4.27 0.46 -1.85
N VAL A 70 4.78 -0.77 -1.79
CA VAL A 70 6.22 -1.02 -1.87
C VAL A 70 6.76 -0.54 -3.22
N ALA A 71 6.06 -0.86 -4.31
CA ALA A 71 6.47 -0.43 -5.63
C ALA A 71 6.50 1.09 -5.75
N LYS A 72 5.48 1.75 -5.18
CA LYS A 72 5.42 3.20 -5.17
C LYS A 72 6.60 3.80 -4.42
N ALA A 73 6.92 3.25 -3.26
CA ALA A 73 8.03 3.76 -2.45
C ALA A 73 9.35 3.61 -3.21
N ARG A 74 9.56 2.49 -3.87
CA ARG A 74 10.78 2.27 -4.62
C ARG A 74 10.89 3.19 -5.83
N GLU A 75 9.78 3.37 -6.53
CA GLU A 75 9.76 4.23 -7.71
C GLU A 75 10.04 5.68 -7.36
N GLU A 76 9.52 6.14 -6.23
CA GLU A 76 9.65 7.53 -5.80
C GLU A 76 10.87 7.79 -4.92
N GLY A 77 11.57 6.74 -4.53
CA GLY A 77 12.69 6.88 -3.59
C GLY A 77 12.24 7.24 -2.19
N SER A 78 11.02 6.88 -1.82
CA SER A 78 10.46 7.20 -0.52
C SER A 78 10.65 6.07 0.46
N LYS A 79 10.49 6.38 1.76
CA LYS A 79 10.51 5.37 2.80
C LYS A 79 9.08 5.17 3.33
N ILE A 80 8.77 3.96 3.72
CA ILE A 80 7.48 3.65 4.33
C ILE A 80 7.64 3.70 5.85
N VAL A 81 6.78 4.47 6.49
CA VAL A 81 6.60 4.46 7.95
C VAL A 81 5.22 3.91 8.20
N SER A 82 5.09 2.92 9.04
CA SER A 82 3.80 2.28 9.25
C SER A 82 3.32 2.41 10.68
N THR A 83 2.10 2.90 10.84
CA THR A 83 1.36 2.78 12.10
C THR A 83 0.21 1.79 11.95
N CYS A 84 0.08 1.18 10.78
CA CYS A 84 -0.92 0.17 10.50
C CYS A 84 -0.34 -1.21 10.85
N GLU A 85 -1.05 -1.95 11.70
CA GLU A 85 -0.57 -3.24 12.16
C GLU A 85 -0.31 -4.22 11.02
N TYR A 86 -1.19 -4.24 10.03
CA TYR A 86 -1.04 -5.15 8.91
C TYR A 86 0.25 -4.88 8.13
N VAL A 87 0.49 -3.62 7.78
CA VAL A 87 1.68 -3.24 7.01
C VAL A 87 2.94 -3.45 7.83
N SER A 88 2.90 -3.10 9.12
CA SER A 88 4.05 -3.30 10.00
C SER A 88 4.44 -4.76 10.06
N ARG A 89 3.46 -5.65 10.18
CA ARG A 89 3.72 -7.08 10.22
C ARG A 89 4.33 -7.57 8.91
N LYS A 90 3.80 -7.11 7.78
CA LYS A 90 4.31 -7.51 6.48
C LYS A 90 5.77 -7.09 6.29
N LEU A 91 6.10 -5.89 6.70
CA LEU A 91 7.46 -5.39 6.58
C LEU A 91 8.42 -6.19 7.46
N GLN A 92 7.96 -6.59 8.64
CA GLN A 92 8.79 -7.33 9.59
C GLN A 92 8.95 -8.80 9.24
N GLU A 93 8.06 -9.35 8.42
CA GLU A 93 8.15 -10.74 8.00
C GLU A 93 9.35 -10.99 7.08
N ALA A 94 9.79 -9.97 6.38
CA ALA A 94 10.92 -10.11 5.45
C ALA A 94 11.75 -8.83 5.46
N PRO A 95 12.43 -8.55 6.57
CA PRO A 95 13.16 -7.28 6.71
C PRO A 95 14.22 -7.06 5.64
N ASP A 96 14.90 -8.12 5.21
CA ASP A 96 15.93 -8.00 4.17
C ASP A 96 15.35 -7.56 2.84
N ARG A 97 14.08 -7.86 2.61
CA ARG A 97 13.41 -7.57 1.36
C ARG A 97 12.99 -6.11 1.27
N TYR A 98 12.73 -5.49 2.41
CA TYR A 98 12.14 -4.15 2.46
C TYR A 98 13.03 -3.12 3.11
N GLN A 99 14.28 -3.46 3.45
CA GLN A 99 15.15 -2.53 4.17
C GLN A 99 15.45 -1.25 3.38
N ASP A 100 15.32 -1.31 2.07
CA ASP A 100 15.58 -0.15 1.22
C ASP A 100 14.47 0.88 1.28
N ILE A 101 13.25 0.46 1.67
CA ILE A 101 12.09 1.36 1.65
C ILE A 101 11.41 1.47 3.01
N TYR A 102 11.90 0.79 4.02
CA TYR A 102 11.23 0.76 5.32
C TYR A 102 12.08 1.46 6.38
N THR A 103 11.43 2.28 7.19
CA THR A 103 12.04 2.80 8.40
C THR A 103 11.05 2.59 9.55
N ASP A 104 11.54 2.05 10.66
CA ASP A 104 10.71 1.84 11.84
C ASP A 104 10.78 3.01 12.80
N GLN A 105 11.56 4.03 12.46
CA GLN A 105 11.70 5.21 13.28
C GLN A 105 11.17 6.42 12.54
N PRO A 106 10.03 6.96 13.00
CA PRO A 106 9.55 8.19 12.43
C PRO A 106 10.56 9.31 12.70
N PRO A 107 10.56 10.36 11.86
CA PRO A 107 11.48 11.46 12.08
C PRO A 107 11.27 12.09 13.45
N CYS A 108 12.34 12.50 14.07
CA CYS A 108 12.25 13.21 15.33
C CYS A 108 11.61 14.58 15.10
N ASP A 109 10.67 14.89 15.92
CA ASP A 109 9.99 16.18 15.82
C ASP A 109 10.85 17.32 16.34
#